data_b2eaff77159d47e0e0e3a2281e160a28
#
_entry.id   b2eaff77159d47e0e0e3a2281e160a28
#
_cell.length_a   1.000
_cell.length_b   1.000
_cell.length_c   1.000
_cell.angle_alpha   90.00
_cell.angle_beta   90.00
_cell.angle_gamma   90.00
#
_symmetry.space_group_name_H-M   'P 1'
#
loop_
_entity.id
_entity.type
_entity.pdbx_description
1 polymer ?
#
loop_
_entity_poly.entity_id
_entity_poly.type
_entity_poly.pdbx_seq_one_letter_code
_entity_poly.pdbx_strand_id
1 'polypeptide(L)'
;MTVTHDPVPVYHTDMTRKRTPSPTQPSAPVTRPASTARKAAAGKRPAPRTQQERRSEAELRLLATARELIARRGWAGTTLTDVGEAAGYSRGLAGHYFGSKAGLLRAITNQINNRLMEEIQKAPPTPSGLQAILSFISVYLGRKDPVWTNTRALLNLMTEALLEGSENSDQMINFNASMFRYIEKNIRAGIKLGEIDKGVSPVVGAEFIIGTLRGMMLQRLVKGGDVGAATMRRHLLVLVERALRARVVRGSKTRE
;
A
#
# COMPACT_ATOMS: atom_id res chain seq x y z
N MET A 1 7.21 8.95 -45.66
CA MET A 1 6.04 9.18 -44.81
C MET A 1 6.49 10.03 -43.64
N THR A 2 6.23 11.31 -43.72
CA THR A 2 6.68 12.34 -42.75
C THR A 2 5.62 12.45 -41.67
N VAL A 3 5.98 12.12 -40.42
CA VAL A 3 5.10 12.27 -39.25
C VAL A 3 5.19 13.71 -38.77
N THR A 4 4.13 14.46 -38.93
CA THR A 4 3.97 15.82 -38.39
C THR A 4 3.60 15.72 -36.92
N HIS A 5 4.43 16.31 -36.05
CA HIS A 5 4.14 16.49 -34.63
C HIS A 5 3.32 17.77 -34.44
N ASP A 6 2.08 17.61 -33.94
CA ASP A 6 1.28 18.73 -33.44
C ASP A 6 1.76 19.13 -32.03
N PRO A 7 1.90 20.42 -31.73
CA PRO A 7 2.31 20.90 -30.41
C PRO A 7 1.15 20.87 -29.41
N VAL A 8 1.45 20.39 -28.20
CA VAL A 8 0.54 20.33 -27.04
C VAL A 8 0.24 21.77 -26.55
N PRO A 9 -1.01 22.16 -26.28
CA PRO A 9 -1.34 23.50 -25.79
C PRO A 9 -0.89 23.73 -24.35
N VAL A 10 -0.13 24.79 -24.13
CA VAL A 10 0.28 25.30 -22.82
C VAL A 10 -0.82 26.20 -22.27
N TYR A 11 -1.46 25.80 -21.18
CA TYR A 11 -2.41 26.65 -20.47
C TYR A 11 -1.68 27.60 -19.52
N HIS A 12 -1.64 28.88 -19.86
CA HIS A 12 -1.26 29.96 -18.95
C HIS A 12 -2.47 30.36 -18.10
N THR A 13 -2.39 30.10 -16.79
CA THR A 13 -3.35 30.66 -15.82
C THR A 13 -2.82 32.00 -15.31
N ASP A 14 -3.43 33.06 -15.81
CA ASP A 14 -3.23 34.43 -15.31
C ASP A 14 -4.08 34.60 -14.02
N MET A 15 -3.42 34.84 -12.88
CA MET A 15 -4.07 35.12 -11.59
C MET A 15 -3.68 36.53 -11.11
N THR A 16 -4.24 37.58 -11.74
CA THR A 16 -4.28 38.91 -11.15
C THR A 16 -5.70 39.26 -10.74
N ARG A 17 -6.08 38.96 -9.51
CA ARG A 17 -7.34 39.41 -8.92
C ARG A 17 -7.06 40.56 -7.94
N LYS A 18 -7.36 41.80 -8.39
CA LYS A 18 -7.35 43.03 -7.58
C LYS A 18 -8.35 42.93 -6.43
N ARG A 19 -7.87 43.21 -5.22
CA ARG A 19 -8.69 43.38 -4.01
C ARG A 19 -9.29 44.79 -4.01
N THR A 20 -10.62 44.89 -3.96
CA THR A 20 -11.35 46.13 -3.62
C THR A 20 -11.60 46.15 -2.09
N PRO A 21 -11.48 47.32 -1.42
CA PRO A 21 -11.79 47.44 0.00
C PRO A 21 -13.29 47.64 0.25
N SER A 22 -13.80 46.90 1.27
CA SER A 22 -15.19 47.08 1.76
C SER A 22 -15.30 48.23 2.76
N PRO A 23 -16.45 48.92 2.79
CA PRO A 23 -16.65 50.11 3.64
C PRO A 23 -16.94 49.71 5.10
N THR A 24 -16.41 50.55 5.98
CA THR A 24 -16.57 50.55 7.44
C THR A 24 -18.01 50.87 7.83
N GLN A 25 -18.64 50.04 8.68
CA GLN A 25 -19.90 50.34 9.35
C GLN A 25 -19.64 50.71 10.82
N PRO A 26 -20.43 51.64 11.42
CA PRO A 26 -20.22 52.12 12.78
C PRO A 26 -20.81 51.16 13.83
N SER A 27 -20.10 51.03 14.92
CA SER A 27 -20.40 50.21 16.09
C SER A 27 -21.57 50.75 16.93
N ALA A 28 -22.57 49.92 17.24
CA ALA A 28 -23.61 50.16 18.23
C ALA A 28 -23.17 49.56 19.60
N PRO A 29 -23.66 50.10 20.75
CA PRO A 29 -23.18 49.74 22.09
C PRO A 29 -23.74 48.40 22.55
N VAL A 30 -22.84 47.53 23.01
CA VAL A 30 -23.15 46.20 23.55
C VAL A 30 -23.57 46.33 25.03
N THR A 31 -24.83 46.04 25.30
CA THR A 31 -25.34 45.79 26.67
C THR A 31 -24.96 44.37 27.10
N ARG A 32 -24.27 44.25 28.24
CA ARG A 32 -23.92 42.97 28.87
C ARG A 32 -25.19 42.28 29.41
N PRO A 33 -25.50 41.03 29.07
CA PRO A 33 -26.40 40.23 29.88
C PRO A 33 -25.66 39.46 30.97
N ALA A 34 -26.33 39.29 32.08
CA ALA A 34 -25.86 38.73 33.33
C ALA A 34 -25.39 37.24 33.17
N SER A 35 -24.33 36.94 33.90
CA SER A 35 -23.74 35.63 34.10
C SER A 35 -24.75 34.63 34.69
N THR A 36 -25.29 33.73 33.90
CA THR A 36 -25.82 32.45 34.38
C THR A 36 -24.71 31.40 34.25
N ALA A 37 -24.20 30.98 35.39
CA ALA A 37 -23.15 29.98 35.52
C ALA A 37 -23.63 28.62 34.92
N ARG A 38 -23.25 28.36 33.67
CA ARG A 38 -23.42 27.07 33.04
C ARG A 38 -22.31 26.15 33.57
N LYS A 39 -22.71 25.27 34.50
CA LYS A 39 -21.87 24.21 35.06
C LYS A 39 -21.38 23.36 33.89
N ALA A 40 -20.16 23.64 33.40
CA ALA A 40 -19.50 22.86 32.35
C ALA A 40 -19.30 21.44 32.88
N ALA A 41 -19.90 20.47 32.19
CA ALA A 41 -19.63 19.06 32.39
C ALA A 41 -18.12 18.86 32.17
N ALA A 42 -17.40 18.56 33.25
CA ALA A 42 -16.01 18.20 33.24
C ALA A 42 -15.88 16.89 32.45
N GLY A 43 -15.62 17.00 31.15
CA GLY A 43 -15.23 15.87 30.34
C GLY A 43 -13.99 15.22 30.97
N LYS A 44 -14.07 13.95 31.30
CA LYS A 44 -12.95 13.15 31.80
C LYS A 44 -11.74 13.41 30.89
N ARG A 45 -10.69 14.07 31.40
CA ARG A 45 -9.40 14.15 30.73
C ARG A 45 -8.97 12.72 30.44
N PRO A 46 -8.59 12.41 29.17
CA PRO A 46 -8.07 11.09 28.85
C PRO A 46 -6.89 10.75 29.76
N ALA A 47 -6.86 9.52 30.25
CA ALA A 47 -5.80 9.04 31.13
C ALA A 47 -4.43 9.28 30.48
N PRO A 48 -3.38 9.65 31.26
CA PRO A 48 -2.06 9.85 30.71
C PRO A 48 -1.57 8.55 30.03
N ARG A 49 -1.18 8.66 28.75
CA ARG A 49 -0.66 7.52 27.96
C ARG A 49 0.54 6.89 28.66
N THR A 50 0.58 5.56 28.67
CA THR A 50 1.72 4.80 29.20
C THR A 50 2.98 5.04 28.37
N GLN A 51 4.15 4.75 28.95
CA GLN A 51 5.42 4.86 28.23
C GLN A 51 5.47 3.93 27.02
N GLN A 52 4.87 2.74 27.13
CA GLN A 52 4.77 1.77 26.04
C GLN A 52 3.90 2.27 24.89
N GLU A 53 2.75 2.89 25.18
CA GLU A 53 1.89 3.49 24.15
C GLU A 53 2.60 4.61 23.39
N ARG A 54 3.33 5.49 24.11
CA ARG A 54 4.13 6.55 23.48
C ARG A 54 5.22 5.98 22.58
N ARG A 55 5.87 4.90 23.02
CA ARG A 55 6.90 4.22 22.23
C ARG A 55 6.33 3.64 20.95
N SER A 56 5.22 2.91 21.02
CA SER A 56 4.55 2.34 19.85
C SER A 56 4.05 3.41 18.88
N GLU A 57 3.49 4.51 19.40
CA GLU A 57 3.05 5.65 18.59
C GLU A 57 4.22 6.31 17.84
N ALA A 58 5.35 6.51 18.52
CA ALA A 58 6.55 7.06 17.91
C ALA A 58 7.10 6.15 16.80
N GLU A 59 7.17 4.85 17.05
CA GLU A 59 7.61 3.87 16.06
C GLU A 59 6.71 3.87 14.81
N LEU A 60 5.39 3.84 14.99
CA LEU A 60 4.43 3.88 13.88
C LEU A 60 4.57 5.17 13.07
N ARG A 61 4.79 6.31 13.73
CA ARG A 61 4.99 7.60 13.08
C ARG A 61 6.30 7.64 12.29
N LEU A 62 7.40 7.15 12.87
CA LEU A 62 8.68 7.03 12.18
C LEU A 62 8.57 6.15 10.93
N LEU A 63 7.90 4.99 11.02
CA LEU A 63 7.69 4.09 9.89
C LEU A 63 6.80 4.72 8.81
N ALA A 64 5.77 5.47 9.18
CA ALA A 64 4.92 6.19 8.21
C ALA A 64 5.72 7.24 7.46
N THR A 65 6.47 8.07 8.19
CA THR A 65 7.35 9.12 7.63
C THR A 65 8.43 8.53 6.73
N ALA A 66 9.05 7.41 7.14
CA ALA A 66 10.04 6.73 6.32
C ALA A 66 9.45 6.29 4.96
N ARG A 67 8.24 5.70 4.95
CA ARG A 67 7.57 5.34 3.69
C ARG A 67 7.27 6.55 2.80
N GLU A 68 6.87 7.67 3.39
CA GLU A 68 6.63 8.91 2.63
C GLU A 68 7.92 9.45 1.99
N LEU A 69 9.02 9.46 2.73
CA LEU A 69 10.32 9.88 2.21
C LEU A 69 10.81 8.95 1.11
N ILE A 70 10.75 7.64 1.32
CA ILE A 70 11.13 6.63 0.32
C ILE A 70 10.26 6.76 -0.94
N ALA A 71 8.96 6.99 -0.79
CA ALA A 71 8.06 7.17 -1.92
C ALA A 71 8.40 8.41 -2.77
N ARG A 72 8.96 9.45 -2.15
CA ARG A 72 9.31 10.73 -2.82
C ARG A 72 10.75 10.80 -3.31
N ARG A 73 11.70 10.27 -2.56
CA ARG A 73 13.15 10.45 -2.78
C ARG A 73 13.90 9.16 -3.11
N GLY A 74 13.20 8.02 -3.07
CA GLY A 74 13.82 6.71 -3.15
C GLY A 74 14.51 6.28 -1.86
N TRP A 75 15.02 5.06 -1.85
CA TRP A 75 15.73 4.49 -0.70
C TRP A 75 17.08 5.16 -0.48
N ALA A 76 17.88 5.33 -1.53
CA ALA A 76 19.20 5.97 -1.44
C ALA A 76 19.12 7.38 -0.84
N GLY A 77 18.11 8.17 -1.25
CA GLY A 77 17.87 9.54 -0.80
C GLY A 77 17.20 9.67 0.57
N THR A 78 17.05 8.59 1.35
CA THR A 78 16.39 8.61 2.67
C THR A 78 17.37 8.13 3.74
N THR A 79 17.61 8.97 4.77
CA THR A 79 18.44 8.62 5.94
C THR A 79 17.62 8.50 7.22
N LEU A 80 18.17 7.84 8.25
CA LEU A 80 17.54 7.77 9.58
C LEU A 80 17.37 9.16 10.20
N THR A 81 18.32 10.06 9.96
CA THR A 81 18.25 11.45 10.41
C THR A 81 17.07 12.17 9.79
N ASP A 82 16.90 12.07 8.47
CA ASP A 82 15.75 12.66 7.76
C ASP A 82 14.41 12.13 8.29
N VAL A 83 14.34 10.82 8.57
CA VAL A 83 13.14 10.18 9.12
C VAL A 83 12.81 10.74 10.50
N GLY A 84 13.79 10.90 11.39
CA GLY A 84 13.60 11.48 12.71
C GLY A 84 13.07 12.91 12.64
N GLU A 85 13.75 13.77 11.87
CA GLU A 85 13.39 15.18 11.70
C GLU A 85 12.01 15.36 11.05
N ALA A 86 11.76 14.68 9.94
CA ALA A 86 10.48 14.76 9.24
C ALA A 86 9.30 14.19 10.05
N ALA A 87 9.55 13.25 10.96
CA ALA A 87 8.55 12.75 11.91
C ALA A 87 8.29 13.71 13.08
N GLY A 88 9.06 14.81 13.20
CA GLY A 88 8.95 15.78 14.29
C GLY A 88 9.64 15.33 15.58
N TYR A 89 10.65 14.50 15.47
CA TYR A 89 11.46 14.02 16.58
C TYR A 89 12.93 14.49 16.48
N SER A 90 13.75 14.13 17.47
CA SER A 90 15.19 14.37 17.39
C SER A 90 15.84 13.55 16.27
N ARG A 91 16.94 14.07 15.71
CA ARG A 91 17.74 13.42 14.63
C ARG A 91 18.12 11.97 14.94
N GLY A 92 18.43 11.69 16.21
CA GLY A 92 18.89 10.38 16.66
C GLY A 92 17.77 9.37 16.93
N LEU A 93 16.49 9.80 17.01
CA LEU A 93 15.43 8.92 17.49
C LEU A 93 15.20 7.72 16.56
N ALA A 94 15.19 7.92 15.25
CA ALA A 94 15.03 6.81 14.29
C ALA A 94 16.21 5.82 14.39
N GLY A 95 17.42 6.31 14.59
CA GLY A 95 18.60 5.47 14.88
C GLY A 95 18.45 4.66 16.16
N HIS A 96 17.89 5.24 17.21
CA HIS A 96 17.60 4.53 18.46
C HIS A 96 16.57 3.41 18.28
N TYR A 97 15.52 3.61 17.45
CA TYR A 97 14.49 2.61 17.21
C TYR A 97 14.94 1.48 16.27
N PHE A 98 15.62 1.82 15.21
CA PHE A 98 15.91 0.87 14.11
C PHE A 98 17.38 0.42 14.07
N GLY A 99 18.26 1.08 14.77
CA GLY A 99 19.69 0.80 14.84
C GLY A 99 20.44 1.19 13.55
N SER A 100 19.95 0.74 12.40
CA SER A 100 20.56 0.98 11.09
C SER A 100 19.52 1.18 9.99
N LYS A 101 19.97 1.62 8.82
CA LYS A 101 19.11 1.71 7.62
C LYS A 101 18.54 0.34 7.24
N ALA A 102 19.33 -0.74 7.35
CA ALA A 102 18.86 -2.11 7.18
C ALA A 102 17.80 -2.52 8.23
N GLY A 103 17.95 -2.07 9.49
CA GLY A 103 16.94 -2.24 10.54
C GLY A 103 15.62 -1.54 10.21
N LEU A 104 15.69 -0.31 9.69
CA LEU A 104 14.51 0.41 9.20
C LEU A 104 13.83 -0.34 8.05
N LEU A 105 14.59 -0.86 7.09
CA LEU A 105 14.05 -1.67 5.99
C LEU A 105 13.29 -2.90 6.51
N ARG A 106 13.90 -3.65 7.45
CA ARG A 106 13.23 -4.80 8.08
C ARG A 106 11.94 -4.41 8.76
N ALA A 107 11.93 -3.30 9.51
CA ALA A 107 10.73 -2.83 10.19
C ALA A 107 9.62 -2.43 9.21
N ILE A 108 9.94 -1.73 8.11
CA ILE A 108 8.99 -1.36 7.05
C ILE A 108 8.41 -2.61 6.39
N THR A 109 9.25 -3.54 5.95
CA THR A 109 8.82 -4.74 5.23
C THR A 109 7.99 -5.67 6.12
N ASN A 110 8.38 -5.83 7.39
CA ASN A 110 7.60 -6.59 8.37
C ASN A 110 6.23 -5.95 8.60
N GLN A 111 6.15 -4.62 8.74
CA GLN A 111 4.88 -3.93 8.93
C GLN A 111 3.95 -4.10 7.71
N ILE A 112 4.49 -4.03 6.49
CA ILE A 112 3.70 -4.25 5.26
C ILE A 112 3.17 -5.68 5.21
N ASN A 113 4.02 -6.67 5.50
CA ASN A 113 3.62 -8.07 5.52
C ASN A 113 2.58 -8.37 6.60
N ASN A 114 2.80 -7.91 7.83
CA ASN A 114 1.88 -8.15 8.93
C ASN A 114 0.49 -7.57 8.62
N ARG A 115 0.43 -6.33 8.11
CA ARG A 115 -0.84 -5.73 7.69
C ARG A 115 -1.54 -6.54 6.61
N LEU A 116 -0.82 -7.01 5.59
CA LEU A 116 -1.41 -7.86 4.55
C LEU A 116 -1.96 -9.17 5.14
N MET A 117 -1.20 -9.83 6.02
CA MET A 117 -1.65 -11.06 6.68
C MET A 117 -2.85 -10.83 7.59
N GLU A 118 -2.89 -9.73 8.34
CA GLU A 118 -4.05 -9.33 9.14
C GLU A 118 -5.29 -9.09 8.28
N GLU A 119 -5.14 -8.41 7.13
CA GLU A 119 -6.25 -8.16 6.20
C GLU A 119 -6.77 -9.46 5.59
N ILE A 120 -5.88 -10.41 5.27
CA ILE A 120 -6.27 -11.75 4.79
C ILE A 120 -7.01 -12.52 5.90
N GLN A 121 -6.55 -12.44 7.16
CA GLN A 121 -7.21 -13.11 8.29
C GLN A 121 -8.58 -12.52 8.63
N LYS A 122 -8.75 -11.19 8.43
CA LYS A 122 -10.03 -10.49 8.61
C LYS A 122 -11.01 -10.69 7.45
N ALA A 123 -10.52 -11.12 6.30
CA ALA A 123 -11.38 -11.45 5.16
C ALA A 123 -12.27 -12.66 5.51
N PRO A 124 -13.45 -12.79 4.89
CA PRO A 124 -14.29 -13.95 5.10
C PRO A 124 -13.49 -15.25 4.92
N PRO A 125 -13.64 -16.24 5.82
CA PRO A 125 -12.94 -17.50 5.70
C PRO A 125 -13.18 -18.13 4.33
N THR A 126 -12.11 -18.47 3.64
CA THR A 126 -12.17 -19.13 2.34
C THR A 126 -11.52 -20.51 2.44
N PRO A 127 -12.09 -21.54 1.78
CA PRO A 127 -11.42 -22.84 1.65
C PRO A 127 -10.01 -22.66 1.07
N SER A 128 -9.09 -23.52 1.46
CA SER A 128 -7.78 -23.60 0.81
C SER A 128 -7.93 -23.99 -0.66
N GLY A 129 -6.96 -23.62 -1.48
CA GLY A 129 -7.01 -23.88 -2.92
C GLY A 129 -7.30 -22.61 -3.72
N LEU A 130 -8.07 -22.75 -4.80
CA LEU A 130 -8.32 -21.64 -5.74
C LEU A 130 -8.99 -20.45 -5.08
N GLN A 131 -9.97 -20.67 -4.20
CA GLN A 131 -10.69 -19.59 -3.52
C GLN A 131 -9.77 -18.77 -2.61
N ALA A 132 -8.84 -19.40 -1.91
CA ALA A 132 -7.86 -18.68 -1.08
C ALA A 132 -6.94 -17.78 -1.93
N ILE A 133 -6.56 -18.22 -3.14
CA ILE A 133 -5.76 -17.42 -4.07
C ILE A 133 -6.57 -16.21 -4.56
N LEU A 134 -7.81 -16.40 -4.95
CA LEU A 134 -8.69 -15.31 -5.41
C LEU A 134 -8.97 -14.30 -4.29
N SER A 135 -9.18 -14.79 -3.05
CA SER A 135 -9.32 -13.94 -1.86
C SER A 135 -8.05 -13.12 -1.61
N PHE A 136 -6.87 -13.75 -1.66
CA PHE A 136 -5.58 -13.04 -1.54
C PHE A 136 -5.44 -11.91 -2.57
N ILE A 137 -5.73 -12.18 -3.85
CA ILE A 137 -5.67 -11.18 -4.91
C ILE A 137 -6.66 -10.04 -4.63
N SER A 138 -7.88 -10.37 -4.18
CA SER A 138 -8.90 -9.38 -3.86
C SER A 138 -8.48 -8.47 -2.72
N VAL A 139 -7.92 -9.03 -1.64
CA VAL A 139 -7.36 -8.29 -0.51
C VAL A 139 -6.17 -7.45 -0.94
N TYR A 140 -5.22 -8.06 -1.68
CA TYR A 140 -4.01 -7.38 -2.14
C TYR A 140 -4.30 -6.13 -2.97
N LEU A 141 -5.27 -6.19 -3.89
CA LEU A 141 -5.68 -5.06 -4.75
C LEU A 141 -6.72 -4.14 -4.10
N GLY A 142 -7.39 -4.59 -3.05
CA GLY A 142 -8.42 -3.83 -2.33
C GLY A 142 -7.87 -2.94 -1.21
N ARG A 143 -6.57 -3.01 -0.92
CA ARG A 143 -5.95 -2.23 0.17
C ARG A 143 -6.11 -0.73 -0.05
N LYS A 144 -6.41 -0.02 1.03
CA LYS A 144 -6.53 1.44 1.02
C LYS A 144 -5.12 2.06 1.02
N ASP A 145 -4.72 2.59 -0.11
CA ASP A 145 -3.50 3.39 -0.30
C ASP A 145 -3.83 4.56 -1.23
N PRO A 146 -4.68 5.53 -0.77
CA PRO A 146 -5.34 6.50 -1.63
C PRO A 146 -4.37 7.40 -2.40
N VAL A 147 -3.19 7.61 -1.89
CA VAL A 147 -2.13 8.41 -2.53
C VAL A 147 -0.94 7.57 -2.98
N TRP A 148 -1.08 6.25 -2.95
CA TRP A 148 -0.08 5.28 -3.41
C TRP A 148 1.29 5.34 -2.69
N THR A 149 1.33 5.89 -1.49
CA THR A 149 2.57 6.05 -0.72
C THR A 149 3.22 4.71 -0.40
N ASN A 150 2.44 3.75 0.13
CA ASN A 150 2.99 2.45 0.49
C ASN A 150 3.43 1.66 -0.74
N THR A 151 2.64 1.72 -1.82
CA THR A 151 2.95 1.05 -3.08
C THR A 151 4.20 1.64 -3.74
N ARG A 152 4.34 2.99 -3.78
CA ARG A 152 5.54 3.66 -4.30
C ARG A 152 6.77 3.32 -3.47
N ALA A 153 6.67 3.38 -2.14
CA ALA A 153 7.77 3.01 -1.26
C ALA A 153 8.22 1.57 -1.48
N LEU A 154 7.27 0.62 -1.56
CA LEU A 154 7.58 -0.79 -1.82
C LEU A 154 8.28 -0.98 -3.17
N LEU A 155 7.76 -0.39 -4.25
CA LEU A 155 8.38 -0.51 -5.58
C LEU A 155 9.78 0.11 -5.62
N ASN A 156 9.98 1.27 -4.95
CA ASN A 156 11.32 1.86 -4.83
C ASN A 156 12.29 0.94 -4.07
N LEU A 157 11.84 0.29 -2.99
CA LEU A 157 12.67 -0.67 -2.26
C LEU A 157 13.01 -1.90 -3.12
N MET A 158 12.06 -2.36 -3.94
CA MET A 158 12.28 -3.49 -4.85
C MET A 158 13.25 -3.14 -5.98
N THR A 159 13.14 -1.96 -6.58
CA THR A 159 14.07 -1.49 -7.61
C THR A 159 15.47 -1.30 -7.06
N GLU A 160 15.60 -0.77 -5.85
CA GLU A 160 16.90 -0.63 -5.18
C GLU A 160 17.57 -1.98 -4.92
N ALA A 161 16.79 -3.00 -4.59
CA ALA A 161 17.32 -4.35 -4.39
C ALA A 161 17.82 -5.03 -5.67
N LEU A 162 17.54 -4.47 -6.86
CA LEU A 162 18.08 -4.94 -8.14
C LEU A 162 19.48 -4.39 -8.46
N LEU A 163 19.92 -3.37 -7.72
CA LEU A 163 21.25 -2.81 -7.92
C LEU A 163 22.32 -3.80 -7.45
N GLU A 164 23.39 -3.93 -8.23
CA GLU A 164 24.52 -4.78 -7.89
C GLU A 164 25.13 -4.34 -6.55
N GLY A 165 25.36 -5.30 -5.64
CA GLY A 165 25.86 -5.02 -4.30
C GLY A 165 24.84 -4.37 -3.34
N SER A 166 23.56 -4.35 -3.69
CA SER A 166 22.53 -3.80 -2.80
C SER A 166 22.42 -4.59 -1.49
N GLU A 167 22.59 -3.89 -0.37
CA GLU A 167 22.37 -4.46 0.98
C GLU A 167 20.90 -4.85 1.24
N ASN A 168 19.99 -4.46 0.34
CA ASN A 168 18.54 -4.68 0.48
C ASN A 168 18.07 -6.00 -0.14
N SER A 169 18.89 -6.67 -0.96
CA SER A 169 18.51 -7.84 -1.75
C SER A 169 17.98 -8.97 -0.88
N ASP A 170 18.72 -9.39 0.14
CA ASP A 170 18.32 -10.47 1.04
C ASP A 170 17.03 -10.15 1.80
N GLN A 171 16.89 -8.91 2.27
CA GLN A 171 15.67 -8.49 2.96
C GLN A 171 14.46 -8.51 2.03
N MET A 172 14.61 -8.14 0.76
CA MET A 172 13.53 -8.16 -0.22
C MET A 172 13.17 -9.60 -0.65
N ILE A 173 14.15 -10.50 -0.73
CA ILE A 173 13.91 -11.94 -0.93
C ILE A 173 13.07 -12.48 0.23
N ASN A 174 13.49 -12.23 1.46
CA ASN A 174 12.77 -12.67 2.67
C ASN A 174 11.36 -12.08 2.77
N PHE A 175 11.20 -10.80 2.44
CA PHE A 175 9.89 -10.13 2.37
C PHE A 175 8.95 -10.85 1.40
N ASN A 176 9.43 -11.23 0.25
CA ASN A 176 8.65 -11.91 -0.77
C ASN A 176 8.27 -13.34 -0.39
N ALA A 177 9.18 -14.04 0.26
CA ALA A 177 9.07 -15.48 0.53
C ALA A 177 7.76 -15.89 1.23
N SER A 178 7.21 -15.07 2.12
CA SER A 178 5.94 -15.38 2.81
C SER A 178 4.74 -15.40 1.85
N MET A 179 4.67 -14.44 0.93
CA MET A 179 3.61 -14.37 -0.07
C MET A 179 3.71 -15.50 -1.09
N PHE A 180 4.92 -15.78 -1.58
CA PHE A 180 5.16 -16.91 -2.49
C PHE A 180 4.73 -18.23 -1.84
N ARG A 181 5.19 -18.51 -0.61
CA ARG A 181 4.80 -19.73 0.11
C ARG A 181 3.28 -19.83 0.31
N TYR A 182 2.59 -18.72 0.60
CA TYR A 182 1.14 -18.73 0.75
C TYR A 182 0.45 -19.13 -0.55
N ILE A 183 0.83 -18.56 -1.68
CA ILE A 183 0.24 -18.87 -2.99
C ILE A 183 0.59 -20.30 -3.41
N GLU A 184 1.85 -20.72 -3.31
CA GLU A 184 2.27 -22.09 -3.63
C GLU A 184 1.50 -23.14 -2.83
N LYS A 185 1.36 -22.95 -1.51
CA LYS A 185 0.58 -23.83 -0.64
C LYS A 185 -0.85 -23.98 -1.16
N ASN A 186 -1.48 -22.89 -1.57
CA ASN A 186 -2.87 -22.90 -2.05
C ASN A 186 -2.98 -23.46 -3.47
N ILE A 187 -1.99 -23.28 -4.35
CA ILE A 187 -1.96 -23.97 -5.66
C ILE A 187 -1.87 -25.48 -5.44
N ARG A 188 -0.97 -25.95 -4.56
CA ARG A 188 -0.85 -27.40 -4.22
C ARG A 188 -2.15 -27.97 -3.64
N ALA A 189 -2.83 -27.21 -2.78
CA ALA A 189 -4.13 -27.59 -2.24
C ALA A 189 -5.20 -27.66 -3.32
N GLY A 190 -5.29 -26.67 -4.20
CA GLY A 190 -6.25 -26.64 -5.31
C GLY A 190 -6.04 -27.77 -6.34
N ILE A 191 -4.77 -28.15 -6.59
CA ILE A 191 -4.45 -29.32 -7.43
C ILE A 191 -4.98 -30.60 -6.78
N LYS A 192 -4.76 -30.79 -5.47
CA LYS A 192 -5.26 -31.96 -4.72
C LYS A 192 -6.78 -32.03 -4.71
N LEU A 193 -7.45 -30.88 -4.67
CA LEU A 193 -8.92 -30.77 -4.70
C LEU A 193 -9.50 -30.85 -6.12
N GLY A 194 -8.69 -30.93 -7.17
CA GLY A 194 -9.13 -30.91 -8.56
C GLY A 194 -9.66 -29.56 -9.06
N GLU A 195 -9.45 -28.47 -8.31
CA GLU A 195 -9.85 -27.12 -8.66
C GLU A 195 -8.87 -26.46 -9.63
N ILE A 196 -7.57 -26.77 -9.46
CA ILE A 196 -6.46 -26.24 -10.27
C ILE A 196 -5.90 -27.37 -11.13
N ASP A 197 -5.56 -27.03 -12.38
CA ASP A 197 -4.99 -27.96 -13.33
C ASP A 197 -3.68 -28.57 -12.78
N LYS A 198 -3.57 -29.88 -12.87
CA LYS A 198 -2.38 -30.62 -12.39
C LYS A 198 -1.09 -30.27 -13.12
N GLY A 199 -1.17 -29.68 -14.31
CA GLY A 199 -0.04 -29.19 -15.08
C GLY A 199 0.50 -27.84 -14.60
N VAL A 200 -0.21 -27.16 -13.68
CA VAL A 200 0.26 -25.89 -13.11
C VAL A 200 1.40 -26.14 -12.12
N SER A 201 2.58 -25.62 -12.40
CA SER A 201 3.68 -25.60 -11.44
C SER A 201 3.36 -24.63 -10.28
N PRO A 202 3.33 -25.08 -9.01
CA PRO A 202 3.04 -24.19 -7.87
C PRO A 202 4.01 -23.02 -7.76
N VAL A 203 5.29 -23.22 -8.05
CA VAL A 203 6.32 -22.17 -8.01
C VAL A 203 6.08 -21.14 -9.09
N VAL A 204 5.99 -21.58 -10.37
CA VAL A 204 5.77 -20.67 -11.51
C VAL A 204 4.41 -19.97 -11.41
N GLY A 205 3.38 -20.67 -10.92
CA GLY A 205 2.07 -20.09 -10.67
C GLY A 205 2.09 -18.98 -9.62
N ALA A 206 2.89 -19.15 -8.55
CA ALA A 206 3.07 -18.12 -7.55
C ALA A 206 3.83 -16.91 -8.12
N GLU A 207 4.89 -17.14 -8.89
CA GLU A 207 5.63 -16.09 -9.60
C GLU A 207 4.74 -15.31 -10.57
N PHE A 208 3.94 -16.01 -11.35
CA PHE A 208 2.97 -15.40 -12.28
C PHE A 208 1.98 -14.50 -11.54
N ILE A 209 1.37 -14.98 -10.45
CA ILE A 209 0.37 -14.21 -9.69
C ILE A 209 1.01 -12.97 -9.06
N ILE A 210 2.11 -13.14 -8.32
CA ILE A 210 2.77 -12.02 -7.63
C ILE A 210 3.36 -11.02 -8.64
N GLY A 211 3.97 -11.51 -9.72
CA GLY A 211 4.50 -10.69 -10.81
C GLY A 211 3.40 -9.86 -11.48
N THR A 212 2.26 -10.48 -11.79
CA THR A 212 1.10 -9.79 -12.37
C THR A 212 0.58 -8.69 -11.44
N LEU A 213 0.40 -8.97 -10.14
CA LEU A 213 -0.07 -7.98 -9.16
C LEU A 213 0.86 -6.76 -9.09
N ARG A 214 2.16 -6.98 -9.09
CA ARG A 214 3.17 -5.92 -9.03
C ARG A 214 3.28 -5.13 -10.33
N GLY A 215 3.31 -5.82 -11.44
CA GLY A 215 3.30 -5.20 -12.76
C GLY A 215 2.11 -4.30 -12.97
N MET A 216 0.91 -4.75 -12.57
CA MET A 216 -0.30 -3.94 -12.64
C MET A 216 -0.23 -2.70 -11.75
N MET A 217 0.28 -2.82 -10.52
CA MET A 217 0.48 -1.67 -9.63
C MET A 217 1.46 -0.66 -10.22
N LEU A 218 2.58 -1.12 -10.76
CA LEU A 218 3.57 -0.28 -11.43
C LEU A 218 2.95 0.48 -12.60
N GLN A 219 2.23 -0.22 -13.49
CA GLN A 219 1.56 0.40 -14.65
C GLN A 219 0.53 1.47 -14.22
N ARG A 220 -0.17 1.26 -13.13
CA ARG A 220 -1.13 2.24 -12.61
C ARG A 220 -0.43 3.48 -12.06
N LEU A 221 0.66 3.32 -11.34
CA LEU A 221 1.47 4.44 -10.85
C LEU A 221 2.01 5.29 -12.01
N VAL A 222 2.50 4.65 -13.08
CA VAL A 222 2.98 5.34 -14.28
C VAL A 222 1.86 6.09 -14.98
N LYS A 223 0.64 5.55 -15.03
CA LYS A 223 -0.54 6.19 -15.65
C LYS A 223 -1.20 7.26 -14.78
N GLY A 224 -0.70 7.52 -13.57
CA GLY A 224 -1.16 8.63 -12.73
C GLY A 224 -2.43 8.36 -11.92
N GLY A 225 -2.84 7.10 -11.70
CA GLY A 225 -3.91 6.93 -10.75
C GLY A 225 -4.80 5.69 -10.80
N ASP A 226 -5.91 5.78 -10.07
CA ASP A 226 -6.75 4.68 -9.65
C ASP A 226 -8.04 4.52 -10.47
N VAL A 227 -8.07 5.10 -11.69
CA VAL A 227 -9.23 4.99 -12.57
C VAL A 227 -9.49 3.52 -12.90
N GLY A 228 -10.66 3.03 -12.51
CA GLY A 228 -11.09 1.67 -12.83
C GLY A 228 -10.52 0.54 -11.96
N ALA A 229 -9.99 0.82 -10.77
CA ALA A 229 -9.42 -0.19 -9.85
C ALA A 229 -10.36 -1.38 -9.60
N ALA A 230 -11.63 -1.13 -9.32
CA ALA A 230 -12.62 -2.17 -9.07
C ALA A 230 -12.88 -3.03 -10.32
N THR A 231 -12.95 -2.41 -11.49
CA THR A 231 -13.14 -3.12 -12.77
C THR A 231 -11.92 -3.97 -13.10
N MET A 232 -10.71 -3.41 -12.96
CA MET A 232 -9.47 -4.15 -13.16
C MET A 232 -9.37 -5.35 -12.22
N ARG A 233 -9.66 -5.17 -10.93
CA ARG A 233 -9.66 -6.25 -9.94
C ARG A 233 -10.59 -7.39 -10.37
N ARG A 234 -11.83 -7.07 -10.78
CA ARG A 234 -12.79 -8.08 -11.25
C ARG A 234 -12.25 -8.87 -12.45
N HIS A 235 -11.71 -8.17 -13.45
CA HIS A 235 -11.17 -8.83 -14.64
C HIS A 235 -9.95 -9.68 -14.31
N LEU A 236 -9.05 -9.21 -13.45
CA LEU A 236 -7.89 -10.00 -13.04
C LEU A 236 -8.29 -11.28 -12.31
N LEU A 237 -9.27 -11.22 -11.41
CA LEU A 237 -9.77 -12.41 -10.72
C LEU A 237 -10.26 -13.46 -11.74
N VAL A 238 -11.04 -13.04 -12.76
CA VAL A 238 -11.52 -13.93 -13.82
C VAL A 238 -10.37 -14.50 -14.66
N LEU A 239 -9.36 -13.68 -14.99
CA LEU A 239 -8.22 -14.13 -15.78
C LEU A 239 -7.37 -15.15 -15.01
N VAL A 240 -7.08 -14.89 -13.75
CA VAL A 240 -6.31 -15.82 -12.90
C VAL A 240 -7.08 -17.11 -12.68
N GLU A 241 -8.37 -17.01 -12.39
CA GLU A 241 -9.23 -18.19 -12.22
C GLU A 241 -9.20 -19.07 -13.47
N ARG A 242 -9.38 -18.48 -14.67
CA ARG A 242 -9.34 -19.22 -15.95
C ARG A 242 -7.97 -19.83 -16.24
N ALA A 243 -6.89 -19.13 -15.87
CA ALA A 243 -5.54 -19.60 -16.10
C ALA A 243 -5.18 -20.80 -15.21
N LEU A 244 -5.72 -20.86 -13.99
CA LEU A 244 -5.42 -21.91 -13.02
C LEU A 244 -6.40 -23.09 -13.06
N ARG A 245 -7.66 -22.85 -13.43
CA ARG A 245 -8.73 -23.84 -13.30
C ARG A 245 -8.46 -25.09 -14.12
N ALA A 246 -8.68 -26.25 -13.50
CA ALA A 246 -8.62 -27.53 -14.19
C ALA A 246 -9.60 -27.55 -15.38
N ARG A 247 -9.12 -28.01 -16.52
CA ARG A 247 -9.96 -28.21 -17.69
C ARG A 247 -10.87 -29.42 -17.47
N VAL A 248 -12.18 -29.20 -17.52
CA VAL A 248 -13.13 -30.30 -17.57
C VAL A 248 -12.93 -30.98 -18.93
N VAL A 249 -12.23 -32.11 -18.98
CA VAL A 249 -12.19 -32.96 -20.15
C VAL A 249 -13.60 -33.51 -20.32
N ARG A 250 -14.40 -32.91 -21.19
CA ARG A 250 -15.65 -33.53 -21.67
C ARG A 250 -15.23 -34.80 -22.39
N GLY A 251 -15.47 -35.96 -21.73
CA GLY A 251 -15.24 -37.23 -22.34
C GLY A 251 -15.92 -37.26 -23.71
N SER A 252 -15.14 -37.49 -24.75
CA SER A 252 -15.69 -37.84 -26.05
C SER A 252 -16.53 -39.11 -25.84
N LYS A 253 -17.84 -38.99 -25.91
CA LYS A 253 -18.69 -40.18 -26.10
C LYS A 253 -18.23 -40.79 -27.44
N THR A 254 -17.45 -41.85 -27.34
CA THR A 254 -17.23 -42.78 -28.44
C THR A 254 -18.62 -43.25 -28.83
N ARG A 255 -19.10 -42.82 -30.00
CA ARG A 255 -20.25 -43.46 -30.65
C ARG A 255 -19.73 -44.80 -31.19
N GLU A 256 -20.16 -45.85 -30.55
CA GLU A 256 -20.23 -47.18 -31.19
C GLU A 256 -21.31 -47.19 -32.25
#